data_85175ee3065ce85a782e626c102b5dfe
#
_entry.id   85175ee3065ce85a782e626c102b5dfe
#
_cell.length_a   1.000
_cell.length_b   1.000
_cell.length_c   1.000
_cell.angle_alpha   90.00
_cell.angle_beta   90.00
_cell.angle_gamma   90.00
#
_symmetry.space_group_name_H-M   'P 1'
#
loop_
_entity.id
_entity.type
_entity.pdbx_description
1 polymer ?
#
loop_
_entity_poly.entity_id
_entity_poly.type
_entity_poly.pdbx_seq_one_letter_code
_entity_poly.pdbx_strand_id
1 'polypeptide(L)'
;MSKDLGIVGDLNVEEAGRDALLDGETPVVEQTAPVQESPTPAQLGFGYTVLDTGSKLPSKGLFSPKSYVSSIRSLNVEEMKYYAEMNESSILDIDEKINFILNRGIKVQVHGKAGSYKDISVIDKIFYIFALRDITMKTQQREVKLTQAVTNPKTGAVVEVEINNDSFDYHSIDPDVMQFYDEQERGFVFEHPDFTAPIKLYVPTVGVTEYIGEYVRRQAEKKEKGEGFINENFIKTVQFMIKDWRDLDPDDKYITRLYEQYQSFTYDEHMLITEVKEKINLGIKNTILVNFGEGESALQVRVPINFRGGYKGLFNLSNIFDKLKQSRSVHSTPNPA
;
A
#
# COMPACT_ATOMS: atom_id res chain seq x y z
N MET A 1 -25.85 -0.25 -63.67
CA MET A 1 -24.67 -1.09 -63.90
C MET A 1 -24.37 -1.74 -62.57
N SER A 2 -24.99 -2.88 -62.23
CA SER A 2 -24.66 -4.25 -62.66
C SER A 2 -23.25 -4.64 -62.24
N LYS A 3 -23.07 -5.53 -61.27
CA LYS A 3 -23.08 -6.97 -61.22
C LYS A 3 -22.68 -7.37 -59.81
N ASP A 4 -23.39 -8.09 -59.02
CA ASP A 4 -23.68 -9.54 -59.01
C ASP A 4 -22.47 -10.46 -58.92
N LEU A 5 -22.65 -11.37 -58.02
CA LEU A 5 -22.27 -12.77 -57.93
C LEU A 5 -21.55 -13.05 -56.61
N GLY A 6 -22.01 -13.88 -55.75
CA GLY A 6 -22.79 -15.09 -55.86
C GLY A 6 -22.09 -16.21 -55.14
N ILE A 7 -22.83 -16.99 -54.49
CA ILE A 7 -23.04 -18.45 -54.41
C ILE A 7 -22.48 -19.06 -53.11
N VAL A 8 -23.36 -19.47 -52.25
CA VAL A 8 -24.07 -20.78 -52.03
C VAL A 8 -23.14 -21.91 -51.60
N GLY A 9 -23.52 -22.49 -50.51
CA GLY A 9 -23.07 -23.76 -50.04
C GLY A 9 -24.00 -24.28 -48.94
N ASP A 10 -25.09 -24.87 -49.38
CA ASP A 10 -25.98 -25.76 -48.61
C ASP A 10 -25.27 -26.98 -48.10
N LEU A 11 -25.87 -27.55 -47.07
CA LEU A 11 -26.04 -28.97 -46.80
C LEU A 11 -25.79 -29.30 -45.30
N ASN A 12 -26.47 -30.03 -44.57
CA ASN A 12 -27.60 -30.93 -44.75
C ASN A 12 -28.22 -31.16 -43.37
N VAL A 13 -29.51 -31.22 -43.35
CA VAL A 13 -30.33 -31.77 -42.28
C VAL A 13 -30.36 -33.28 -42.48
N GLU A 14 -30.00 -34.06 -41.49
CA GLU A 14 -30.47 -35.44 -41.34
C GLU A 14 -31.02 -35.66 -39.93
N GLU A 15 -32.30 -35.91 -39.98
CA GLU A 15 -33.10 -36.48 -38.87
C GLU A 15 -32.59 -37.88 -38.53
N ALA A 16 -32.43 -38.14 -37.24
CA ALA A 16 -32.67 -39.47 -36.69
C ALA A 16 -32.85 -39.46 -35.18
N GLY A 17 -34.05 -39.87 -34.72
CA GLY A 17 -34.17 -40.63 -33.50
C GLY A 17 -34.73 -39.93 -32.27
N ARG A 18 -36.05 -39.80 -32.21
CA ARG A 18 -36.78 -39.82 -30.94
C ARG A 18 -36.56 -41.19 -30.30
N ASP A 19 -36.19 -41.18 -29.02
CA ASP A 19 -36.75 -41.89 -27.87
C ASP A 19 -35.66 -42.13 -26.82
N ALA A 20 -35.81 -41.47 -25.70
CA ALA A 20 -35.68 -42.02 -24.35
C ALA A 20 -35.81 -40.89 -23.32
N LEU A 21 -37.00 -40.77 -22.81
CA LEU A 21 -37.24 -40.23 -21.46
C LEU A 21 -36.62 -41.22 -20.49
N LEU A 22 -35.81 -40.72 -19.54
CA LEU A 22 -35.86 -41.01 -18.11
C LEU A 22 -34.54 -40.68 -17.42
N ASP A 23 -34.68 -39.90 -16.37
CA ASP A 23 -33.82 -39.83 -15.19
C ASP A 23 -32.37 -39.33 -15.34
N GLY A 24 -32.07 -38.28 -14.62
CA GLY A 24 -30.71 -38.10 -14.19
C GLY A 24 -30.26 -36.64 -14.18
N GLU A 25 -30.20 -36.15 -13.04
CA GLU A 25 -29.28 -35.17 -12.51
C GLU A 25 -28.47 -34.37 -13.54
N THR A 26 -28.84 -33.12 -13.72
CA THR A 26 -28.00 -32.12 -14.36
C THR A 26 -26.69 -32.01 -13.57
N PRO A 27 -25.53 -32.28 -14.16
CA PRO A 27 -24.28 -31.97 -13.49
C PRO A 27 -24.21 -30.46 -13.29
N VAL A 28 -24.17 -30.05 -12.03
CA VAL A 28 -23.78 -28.70 -11.62
C VAL A 28 -22.37 -28.52 -12.14
N VAL A 29 -22.24 -27.82 -13.25
CA VAL A 29 -20.94 -27.31 -13.70
C VAL A 29 -20.56 -26.29 -12.67
N GLU A 30 -19.74 -26.69 -11.69
CA GLU A 30 -18.96 -25.77 -10.88
C GLU A 30 -18.21 -24.88 -11.87
N GLN A 31 -18.67 -23.65 -12.03
CA GLN A 31 -17.87 -22.60 -12.65
C GLN A 31 -16.69 -22.36 -11.72
N THR A 32 -15.62 -23.12 -11.95
CA THR A 32 -14.31 -22.78 -11.41
C THR A 32 -14.01 -21.34 -11.79
N ALA A 33 -13.98 -20.47 -10.80
CA ALA A 33 -13.52 -19.10 -10.97
C ALA A 33 -12.21 -19.14 -11.78
N PRO A 34 -12.00 -18.23 -12.76
CA PRO A 34 -10.79 -18.24 -13.55
C PRO A 34 -9.60 -18.17 -12.61
N VAL A 35 -8.76 -19.19 -12.65
CA VAL A 35 -7.50 -19.23 -11.93
C VAL A 35 -6.71 -18.03 -12.43
N GLN A 36 -6.46 -17.08 -11.56
CA GLN A 36 -5.65 -15.89 -11.87
C GLN A 36 -4.23 -16.39 -12.12
N GLU A 37 -3.84 -16.48 -13.39
CA GLU A 37 -2.49 -16.87 -13.77
C GLU A 37 -1.50 -15.87 -13.16
N SER A 38 -0.61 -16.35 -12.31
CA SER A 38 0.50 -15.54 -11.81
C SER A 38 1.33 -15.04 -12.99
N PRO A 39 1.75 -13.77 -12.99
CA PRO A 39 2.53 -13.22 -14.11
C PRO A 39 3.79 -14.03 -14.33
N THR A 40 4.11 -14.32 -15.59
CA THR A 40 5.31 -15.05 -15.94
C THR A 40 6.57 -14.21 -15.66
N PRO A 41 7.72 -14.83 -15.36
CA PRO A 41 8.97 -14.10 -15.13
C PRO A 41 9.35 -13.12 -16.25
N ALA A 42 8.99 -13.42 -17.50
CA ALA A 42 9.22 -12.52 -18.64
C ALA A 42 8.40 -11.23 -18.56
N GLN A 43 7.21 -11.27 -17.95
CA GLN A 43 6.34 -10.09 -17.75
C GLN A 43 6.84 -9.20 -16.60
N LEU A 44 7.53 -9.79 -15.62
CA LEU A 44 8.05 -9.07 -14.46
C LEU A 44 9.33 -8.28 -14.76
N GLY A 45 10.13 -8.74 -15.73
CA GLY A 45 11.48 -8.25 -15.98
C GLY A 45 12.52 -8.86 -15.03
N PHE A 46 13.78 -8.65 -15.36
CA PHE A 46 14.90 -9.26 -14.64
C PHE A 46 14.96 -8.78 -13.17
N GLY A 47 15.13 -9.73 -12.26
CA GLY A 47 15.34 -9.45 -10.82
C GLY A 47 14.06 -9.16 -10.02
N TYR A 48 12.87 -9.19 -10.64
CA TYR A 48 11.61 -9.01 -9.91
C TYR A 48 11.05 -10.35 -9.41
N THR A 49 10.51 -10.33 -8.21
CA THR A 49 9.79 -11.45 -7.58
C THR A 49 8.37 -11.01 -7.26
N VAL A 50 7.38 -11.86 -7.56
CA VAL A 50 5.99 -11.59 -7.16
C VAL A 50 5.88 -11.63 -5.65
N LEU A 51 5.19 -10.63 -5.10
CA LEU A 51 4.81 -10.62 -3.69
C LEU A 51 3.45 -11.30 -3.54
N ASP A 52 3.38 -12.25 -2.62
CA ASP A 52 2.08 -12.72 -2.11
C ASP A 52 1.51 -11.63 -1.20
N THR A 53 0.66 -10.80 -1.78
CA THR A 53 0.10 -9.62 -1.11
C THR A 53 -1.27 -9.89 -0.47
N GLY A 54 -1.98 -10.94 -0.87
CA GLY A 54 -3.39 -11.12 -0.52
C GLY A 54 -3.71 -11.03 0.97
N SER A 55 -3.10 -11.88 1.80
CA SER A 55 -3.37 -11.90 3.25
C SER A 55 -2.42 -11.06 4.09
N LYS A 56 -1.28 -10.65 3.52
CA LYS A 56 -0.19 -9.99 4.25
C LYS A 56 -0.27 -8.46 4.22
N LEU A 57 -1.04 -7.89 3.30
CA LEU A 57 -1.22 -6.45 3.27
C LEU A 57 -2.01 -5.96 4.48
N PRO A 58 -1.65 -4.83 5.08
CA PRO A 58 -2.44 -4.17 6.12
C PRO A 58 -3.89 -3.96 5.74
N SER A 59 -4.14 -3.59 4.47
CA SER A 59 -5.50 -3.43 3.90
C SER A 59 -6.24 -4.74 3.65
N LYS A 60 -5.56 -5.89 3.74
CA LYS A 60 -6.07 -7.21 3.29
C LYS A 60 -6.57 -7.20 1.84
N GLY A 61 -6.05 -6.28 1.02
CA GLY A 61 -6.44 -6.12 -0.38
C GLY A 61 -7.81 -5.47 -0.63
N LEU A 62 -8.50 -4.99 0.41
CA LEU A 62 -9.86 -4.42 0.29
C LEU A 62 -9.93 -3.27 -0.72
N PHE A 63 -8.94 -2.39 -0.73
CA PHE A 63 -8.95 -1.17 -1.55
C PHE A 63 -8.25 -1.33 -2.90
N SER A 64 -7.74 -2.52 -3.17
CA SER A 64 -7.08 -2.85 -4.44
C SER A 64 -8.02 -3.62 -5.36
N PRO A 65 -7.91 -3.48 -6.70
CA PRO A 65 -8.64 -4.34 -7.63
C PRO A 65 -8.34 -5.83 -7.37
N LYS A 66 -9.31 -6.72 -7.57
CA LYS A 66 -9.12 -8.20 -7.41
C LYS A 66 -7.97 -8.75 -8.25
N SER A 67 -7.66 -8.10 -9.36
CA SER A 67 -6.56 -8.44 -10.28
C SER A 67 -5.24 -7.73 -9.98
N TYR A 68 -5.12 -7.11 -8.78
CA TYR A 68 -3.93 -6.41 -8.37
C TYR A 68 -2.80 -7.41 -8.05
N VAL A 69 -1.69 -7.25 -8.73
CA VAL A 69 -0.47 -8.04 -8.49
C VAL A 69 0.69 -7.08 -8.32
N SER A 70 1.50 -7.29 -7.31
CA SER A 70 2.72 -6.54 -7.12
C SER A 70 3.95 -7.44 -7.18
N SER A 71 5.03 -6.89 -7.68
CA SER A 71 6.34 -7.52 -7.71
C SER A 71 7.41 -6.55 -7.25
N ILE A 72 8.46 -7.10 -6.68
CA ILE A 72 9.50 -6.35 -5.98
C ILE A 72 10.88 -6.80 -6.45
N ARG A 73 11.81 -5.86 -6.52
CA ARG A 73 13.25 -6.15 -6.72
C ARG A 73 14.11 -5.49 -5.65
N SER A 74 15.31 -6.00 -5.49
CA SER A 74 16.33 -5.34 -4.69
C SER A 74 16.68 -3.95 -5.22
N LEU A 75 16.89 -3.00 -4.33
CA LEU A 75 17.45 -1.69 -4.66
C LEU A 75 18.95 -1.80 -4.95
N ASN A 76 19.44 -1.00 -5.88
CA ASN A 76 20.85 -0.85 -6.11
C ASN A 76 21.50 0.17 -5.16
N VAL A 77 22.84 0.26 -5.19
CA VAL A 77 23.60 1.13 -4.28
C VAL A 77 23.28 2.61 -4.48
N GLU A 78 23.03 3.03 -5.71
CA GLU A 78 22.71 4.43 -6.01
C GLU A 78 21.32 4.83 -5.49
N GLU A 79 20.34 3.92 -5.63
CA GLU A 79 19.00 4.11 -5.09
C GLU A 79 19.01 4.20 -3.57
N MET A 80 19.82 3.35 -2.91
CA MET A 80 20.00 3.41 -1.45
C MET A 80 20.71 4.68 -1.00
N LYS A 81 21.72 5.16 -1.74
CA LYS A 81 22.39 6.43 -1.46
C LYS A 81 21.43 7.59 -1.54
N TYR A 82 20.65 7.66 -2.64
CA TYR A 82 19.66 8.71 -2.81
C TYR A 82 18.66 8.73 -1.65
N TYR A 83 18.21 7.55 -1.19
CA TYR A 83 17.33 7.44 -0.02
C TYR A 83 18.02 7.92 1.26
N ALA A 84 19.29 7.60 1.46
CA ALA A 84 20.06 7.99 2.65
C ALA A 84 20.33 9.51 2.75
N GLU A 85 20.19 10.25 1.66
CA GLU A 85 20.29 11.72 1.64
C GLU A 85 19.04 12.43 2.20
N MET A 86 18.01 11.67 2.59
CA MET A 86 16.75 12.18 3.16
C MET A 86 16.97 13.19 4.28
N ASN A 87 16.24 14.30 4.23
CA ASN A 87 16.16 15.24 5.34
C ASN A 87 14.97 14.88 6.27
N GLU A 88 15.25 14.20 7.37
CA GLU A 88 14.22 13.74 8.30
C GLU A 88 13.47 14.87 9.05
N SER A 89 13.93 16.11 8.94
CA SER A 89 13.21 17.28 9.46
C SER A 89 12.11 17.76 8.50
N SER A 90 12.06 17.23 7.27
CA SER A 90 11.10 17.59 6.24
C SER A 90 10.22 16.39 5.89
N ILE A 91 8.94 16.45 6.24
CA ILE A 91 7.96 15.41 5.88
C ILE A 91 7.88 15.25 4.35
N LEU A 92 7.98 16.34 3.61
CA LEU A 92 7.95 16.31 2.15
C LEU A 92 9.14 15.56 1.57
N ASP A 93 10.35 15.79 2.11
CA ASP A 93 11.55 15.09 1.65
C ASP A 93 11.50 13.60 2.01
N ILE A 94 10.98 13.25 3.20
CA ILE A 94 10.75 11.87 3.61
C ILE A 94 9.82 11.18 2.60
N ASP A 95 8.69 11.80 2.27
CA ASP A 95 7.73 11.23 1.33
C ASP A 95 8.30 11.10 -0.09
N GLU A 96 9.05 12.10 -0.57
CA GLU A 96 9.72 12.07 -1.86
C GLU A 96 10.71 10.89 -1.96
N LYS A 97 11.57 10.73 -0.96
CA LYS A 97 12.57 9.65 -0.93
C LYS A 97 11.93 8.27 -0.83
N ILE A 98 10.87 8.14 -0.04
CA ILE A 98 10.09 6.89 0.04
C ILE A 98 9.41 6.60 -1.29
N ASN A 99 8.74 7.57 -1.90
CA ASN A 99 8.06 7.39 -3.19
C ASN A 99 9.05 7.05 -4.30
N PHE A 100 10.25 7.62 -4.26
CA PHE A 100 11.32 7.26 -5.19
C PHE A 100 11.69 5.77 -5.10
N ILE A 101 11.95 5.23 -3.91
CA ILE A 101 12.30 3.80 -3.77
C ILE A 101 11.13 2.87 -4.13
N LEU A 102 9.90 3.26 -3.84
CA LEU A 102 8.72 2.51 -4.26
C LEU A 102 8.62 2.46 -5.79
N ASN A 103 8.80 3.59 -6.46
CA ASN A 103 8.79 3.68 -7.93
C ASN A 103 9.90 2.83 -8.58
N ARG A 104 11.07 2.77 -7.96
CA ARG A 104 12.22 2.00 -8.48
C ARG A 104 12.13 0.51 -8.19
N GLY A 105 11.69 0.16 -6.99
CA GLY A 105 11.73 -1.22 -6.49
C GLY A 105 10.47 -2.03 -6.70
N ILE A 106 9.32 -1.39 -6.98
CA ILE A 106 8.03 -2.07 -7.08
C ILE A 106 7.42 -1.90 -8.46
N LYS A 107 6.91 -3.00 -9.00
CA LYS A 107 6.02 -3.00 -10.17
C LYS A 107 4.64 -3.46 -9.75
N VAL A 108 3.64 -2.75 -10.20
CA VAL A 108 2.23 -3.06 -10.01
C VAL A 108 1.62 -3.46 -11.35
N GLN A 109 0.76 -4.44 -11.33
CA GLN A 109 -0.10 -4.80 -12.44
C GLN A 109 -1.56 -4.81 -11.98
N VAL A 110 -2.43 -4.25 -12.82
CA VAL A 110 -3.87 -4.21 -12.59
C VAL A 110 -4.55 -4.72 -13.85
N HIS A 111 -5.37 -5.77 -13.75
CA HIS A 111 -6.00 -6.44 -14.89
C HIS A 111 -4.98 -6.84 -15.98
N GLY A 112 -3.80 -7.32 -15.57
CA GLY A 112 -2.72 -7.72 -16.48
C GLY A 112 -2.02 -6.55 -17.20
N LYS A 113 -2.41 -5.29 -16.94
CA LYS A 113 -1.76 -4.10 -17.49
C LYS A 113 -0.79 -3.50 -16.48
N ALA A 114 0.27 -2.86 -16.99
CA ALA A 114 1.20 -2.13 -16.15
C ALA A 114 0.48 -1.02 -15.39
N GLY A 115 0.58 -1.08 -14.07
CA GLY A 115 0.18 -0.03 -13.13
C GLY A 115 1.38 0.79 -12.67
N SER A 116 1.19 1.55 -11.60
CA SER A 116 2.20 2.42 -11.01
C SER A 116 2.28 2.17 -9.50
N TYR A 117 3.43 2.49 -8.88
CA TYR A 117 3.53 2.57 -7.41
C TYR A 117 2.48 3.53 -6.82
N LYS A 118 1.98 4.47 -7.62
CA LYS A 118 0.89 5.40 -7.26
C LYS A 118 -0.44 4.69 -6.99
N ASP A 119 -0.61 3.45 -7.45
CA ASP A 119 -1.78 2.61 -7.19
C ASP A 119 -1.75 1.93 -5.81
N ILE A 120 -0.62 1.99 -5.11
CA ILE A 120 -0.47 1.43 -3.76
C ILE A 120 -1.33 2.25 -2.79
N SER A 121 -2.16 1.57 -1.99
CA SER A 121 -2.87 2.22 -0.88
C SER A 121 -1.87 2.77 0.14
N VAL A 122 -2.13 3.96 0.69
CA VAL A 122 -1.26 4.55 1.73
C VAL A 122 -1.14 3.66 2.97
N ILE A 123 -2.15 2.84 3.24
CA ILE A 123 -2.14 1.87 4.34
C ILE A 123 -1.08 0.81 4.12
N ASP A 124 -0.89 0.40 2.88
CA ASP A 124 0.03 -0.69 2.51
C ASP A 124 1.45 -0.17 2.24
N LYS A 125 1.64 1.14 2.16
CA LYS A 125 2.92 1.80 1.83
C LYS A 125 4.08 1.27 2.69
N ILE A 126 3.85 1.15 4.00
CA ILE A 126 4.90 0.73 4.93
C ILE A 126 5.28 -0.75 4.75
N PHE A 127 4.31 -1.62 4.45
CA PHE A 127 4.57 -3.02 4.14
C PHE A 127 5.54 -3.14 2.97
N TYR A 128 5.31 -2.36 1.90
CA TYR A 128 6.18 -2.36 0.74
C TYR A 128 7.59 -1.82 1.03
N ILE A 129 7.72 -0.83 1.91
CA ILE A 129 9.03 -0.31 2.33
C ILE A 129 9.84 -1.39 3.04
N PHE A 130 9.22 -2.12 3.97
CA PHE A 130 9.89 -3.22 4.67
C PHE A 130 10.19 -4.40 3.76
N ALA A 131 9.29 -4.76 2.85
CA ALA A 131 9.54 -5.79 1.86
C ALA A 131 10.73 -5.42 0.94
N LEU A 132 10.82 -4.15 0.50
CA LEU A 132 11.97 -3.63 -0.26
C LEU A 132 13.27 -3.72 0.53
N ARG A 133 13.23 -3.35 1.81
CA ARG A 133 14.37 -3.46 2.70
C ARG A 133 14.84 -4.91 2.81
N ASP A 134 13.94 -5.83 3.12
CA ASP A 134 14.28 -7.22 3.38
C ASP A 134 14.87 -7.90 2.14
N ILE A 135 14.29 -7.70 0.95
CA ILE A 135 14.83 -8.24 -0.29
C ILE A 135 16.18 -7.60 -0.65
N THR A 136 16.33 -6.30 -0.40
CA THR A 136 17.58 -5.58 -0.69
C THR A 136 18.72 -6.08 0.21
N MET A 137 18.47 -6.21 1.51
CA MET A 137 19.47 -6.69 2.45
C MET A 137 19.85 -8.15 2.19
N LYS A 138 18.87 -9.00 1.91
CA LYS A 138 19.10 -10.42 1.57
C LYS A 138 19.93 -10.57 0.30
N THR A 139 19.62 -9.82 -0.76
CA THR A 139 20.35 -9.89 -2.04
C THR A 139 21.79 -9.44 -1.90
N GLN A 140 22.07 -8.50 -1.00
CA GLN A 140 23.42 -8.02 -0.74
C GLN A 140 24.19 -8.88 0.28
N GLN A 141 23.64 -10.04 0.64
CA GLN A 141 24.22 -10.96 1.64
C GLN A 141 24.53 -10.27 2.98
N ARG A 142 23.71 -9.27 3.33
CA ARG A 142 23.85 -8.52 4.57
C ARG A 142 22.72 -8.92 5.52
N GLU A 143 23.05 -9.66 6.54
CA GLU A 143 22.16 -9.87 7.66
C GLU A 143 22.12 -8.63 8.58
N VAL A 144 21.70 -7.50 8.04
CA VAL A 144 21.47 -6.30 8.86
C VAL A 144 20.05 -6.40 9.40
N LYS A 145 19.95 -6.98 10.58
CA LYS A 145 18.69 -6.99 11.34
C LYS A 145 18.38 -5.59 11.80
N LEU A 146 17.15 -5.16 11.58
CA LEU A 146 16.65 -3.95 12.22
C LEU A 146 16.24 -4.33 13.63
N THR A 147 16.96 -3.83 14.64
CA THR A 147 16.70 -4.16 16.04
C THR A 147 16.35 -2.92 16.85
N GLN A 148 15.51 -3.12 17.85
CA GLN A 148 15.17 -2.12 18.85
C GLN A 148 15.45 -2.68 20.24
N ALA A 149 16.18 -1.92 21.06
CA ALA A 149 16.37 -2.26 22.47
C ALA A 149 15.09 -1.97 23.25
N VAL A 150 14.58 -2.97 23.96
CA VAL A 150 13.36 -2.88 24.77
C VAL A 150 13.66 -3.31 26.20
N THR A 151 13.25 -2.48 27.15
CA THR A 151 13.44 -2.77 28.58
C THR A 151 12.24 -3.52 29.14
N ASN A 152 12.46 -4.65 29.76
CA ASN A 152 11.44 -5.38 30.50
C ASN A 152 11.01 -4.55 31.71
N PRO A 153 9.76 -4.13 31.85
CA PRO A 153 9.33 -3.27 32.94
C PRO A 153 9.32 -3.94 34.32
N LYS A 154 9.35 -5.30 34.37
CA LYS A 154 9.38 -6.04 35.64
C LYS A 154 10.79 -6.30 36.14
N THR A 155 11.72 -6.58 35.23
CA THR A 155 13.07 -7.01 35.61
C THR A 155 14.15 -5.97 35.35
N GLY A 156 13.86 -4.93 34.56
CA GLY A 156 14.84 -3.98 34.09
C GLY A 156 15.80 -4.51 33.01
N ALA A 157 15.67 -5.79 32.64
CA ALA A 157 16.52 -6.39 31.59
C ALA A 157 16.23 -5.76 30.21
N VAL A 158 17.29 -5.47 29.49
CA VAL A 158 17.22 -4.97 28.12
C VAL A 158 17.35 -6.13 27.14
N VAL A 159 16.40 -6.25 26.23
CA VAL A 159 16.38 -7.24 25.15
C VAL A 159 16.37 -6.54 23.80
N GLU A 160 17.19 -7.00 22.86
CA GLU A 160 17.10 -6.54 21.47
C GLU A 160 16.04 -7.36 20.72
N VAL A 161 15.05 -6.66 20.17
CA VAL A 161 13.96 -7.24 19.41
C VAL A 161 14.15 -6.90 17.95
N GLU A 162 14.06 -7.90 17.08
CA GLU A 162 14.08 -7.70 15.63
C GLU A 162 12.77 -7.13 15.15
N ILE A 163 12.84 -6.09 14.28
CA ILE A 163 11.69 -5.45 13.64
C ILE A 163 11.66 -5.88 12.17
N ASN A 164 10.58 -6.54 11.79
CA ASN A 164 10.27 -6.94 10.42
C ASN A 164 8.77 -6.73 10.14
N ASN A 165 8.28 -7.10 8.96
CA ASN A 165 6.86 -6.95 8.62
C ASN A 165 5.91 -7.65 9.60
N ASP A 166 6.34 -8.77 10.22
CA ASP A 166 5.50 -9.53 11.16
C ASP A 166 5.47 -8.90 12.56
N SER A 167 6.35 -7.93 12.83
CA SER A 167 6.43 -7.22 14.12
C SER A 167 5.36 -6.14 14.26
N PHE A 168 4.72 -5.73 13.17
CA PHE A 168 3.76 -4.64 13.20
C PHE A 168 2.37 -5.11 13.59
N ASP A 169 1.74 -4.35 14.48
CA ASP A 169 0.31 -4.43 14.74
C ASP A 169 -0.43 -3.43 13.84
N TYR A 170 -1.55 -3.83 13.29
CA TYR A 170 -2.32 -3.02 12.36
C TYR A 170 -3.63 -2.57 12.99
N HIS A 171 -4.07 -1.37 12.62
CA HIS A 171 -5.43 -0.95 12.91
C HIS A 171 -6.41 -1.75 12.06
N SER A 172 -7.54 -2.13 12.63
CA SER A 172 -8.70 -2.62 11.87
C SER A 172 -9.67 -1.48 11.65
N ILE A 173 -10.38 -1.53 10.54
CA ILE A 173 -11.50 -0.62 10.32
C ILE A 173 -12.57 -0.93 11.37
N ASP A 174 -13.17 0.14 11.91
CA ASP A 174 -14.28 0.01 12.84
C ASP A 174 -15.42 -0.79 12.16
N PRO A 175 -15.97 -1.83 12.82
CA PRO A 175 -17.07 -2.63 12.26
C PRO A 175 -18.28 -1.78 11.85
N ASP A 176 -18.56 -0.69 12.59
CA ASP A 176 -19.65 0.23 12.27
C ASP A 176 -19.43 0.98 10.96
N VAL A 177 -18.18 1.18 10.55
CA VAL A 177 -17.85 1.77 9.25
C VAL A 177 -17.78 0.71 8.16
N MET A 178 -17.30 -0.50 8.49
CA MET A 178 -17.22 -1.60 7.51
C MET A 178 -18.55 -2.02 6.90
N GLN A 179 -19.67 -1.83 7.60
CA GLN A 179 -20.99 -2.11 7.02
C GLN A 179 -21.36 -1.23 5.81
N PHE A 180 -20.68 -0.08 5.65
CA PHE A 180 -20.86 0.83 4.50
C PHE A 180 -19.83 0.60 3.38
N TYR A 181 -18.98 -0.41 3.52
CA TYR A 181 -18.01 -0.74 2.48
C TYR A 181 -18.71 -1.34 1.25
N ASP A 182 -18.48 -0.70 0.11
CA ASP A 182 -18.94 -1.17 -1.20
C ASP A 182 -17.77 -1.79 -1.98
N GLU A 183 -17.93 -3.07 -2.34
CA GLU A 183 -16.88 -3.82 -3.03
C GLU A 183 -16.66 -3.35 -4.48
N GLN A 184 -17.72 -2.83 -5.15
CA GLN A 184 -17.61 -2.34 -6.53
C GLN A 184 -16.92 -0.97 -6.56
N GLU A 185 -17.27 -0.11 -5.61
CA GLU A 185 -16.61 1.17 -5.43
C GLU A 185 -15.22 1.02 -4.80
N ARG A 186 -14.98 -0.04 -4.01
CA ARG A 186 -13.78 -0.24 -3.16
C ARG A 186 -13.57 0.93 -2.20
N GLY A 187 -14.67 1.38 -1.65
CA GLY A 187 -14.75 2.52 -0.75
C GLY A 187 -16.00 2.44 0.11
N PHE A 188 -16.24 3.46 0.85
CA PHE A 188 -17.39 3.55 1.75
C PHE A 188 -18.45 4.45 1.13
N VAL A 189 -19.70 3.97 1.08
CA VAL A 189 -20.83 4.69 0.50
C VAL A 189 -21.88 4.91 1.59
N PHE A 190 -22.18 6.17 1.85
CA PHE A 190 -23.16 6.59 2.85
C PHE A 190 -24.35 7.23 2.13
N GLU A 191 -25.52 6.63 2.29
CA GLU A 191 -26.76 7.11 1.72
C GLU A 191 -27.74 7.44 2.85
N HIS A 192 -28.32 8.63 2.83
CA HIS A 192 -29.34 9.06 3.75
C HIS A 192 -30.33 9.99 3.04
N PRO A 193 -31.65 9.94 3.36
CA PRO A 193 -32.64 10.82 2.74
C PRO A 193 -32.35 12.32 2.87
N ASP A 194 -31.68 12.71 3.95
CA ASP A 194 -31.35 14.13 4.23
C ASP A 194 -30.04 14.57 3.56
N PHE A 195 -29.31 13.67 2.91
CA PHE A 195 -28.10 14.02 2.16
C PHE A 195 -28.46 14.54 0.78
N THR A 196 -27.72 15.54 0.34
CA THR A 196 -27.88 16.09 -1.01
C THR A 196 -27.55 15.06 -2.10
N ALA A 197 -26.59 14.18 -1.83
CA ALA A 197 -26.16 13.08 -2.66
C ALA A 197 -25.43 12.03 -1.81
N PRO A 198 -25.29 10.77 -2.29
CA PRO A 198 -24.48 9.78 -1.60
C PRO A 198 -23.06 10.28 -1.36
N ILE A 199 -22.59 10.16 -0.11
CA ILE A 199 -21.22 10.51 0.26
C ILE A 199 -20.35 9.28 0.04
N LYS A 200 -19.34 9.43 -0.84
CA LYS A 200 -18.38 8.35 -1.15
C LYS A 200 -17.01 8.73 -0.59
N LEU A 201 -16.45 7.84 0.23
CA LEU A 201 -15.12 8.01 0.80
C LEU A 201 -14.22 6.84 0.43
N TYR A 202 -13.03 7.14 -0.01
CA TYR A 202 -12.02 6.19 -0.47
C TYR A 202 -10.79 6.26 0.42
N VAL A 203 -10.10 5.13 0.58
CA VAL A 203 -8.77 5.16 1.19
C VAL A 203 -7.77 5.68 0.15
N PRO A 204 -7.01 6.74 0.47
CA PRO A 204 -6.10 7.33 -0.49
C PRO A 204 -5.05 6.35 -0.99
N THR A 205 -4.64 6.51 -2.25
CA THR A 205 -3.44 5.87 -2.79
C THR A 205 -2.23 6.79 -2.67
N VAL A 206 -1.03 6.24 -2.85
CA VAL A 206 0.22 7.03 -2.89
C VAL A 206 0.13 8.14 -3.94
N GLY A 207 -0.49 7.87 -5.10
CA GLY A 207 -0.66 8.88 -6.14
C GLY A 207 -1.56 10.04 -5.73
N VAL A 208 -2.62 9.77 -4.97
CA VAL A 208 -3.49 10.82 -4.42
C VAL A 208 -2.74 11.68 -3.41
N THR A 209 -2.05 11.06 -2.45
CA THR A 209 -1.32 11.83 -1.42
C THR A 209 -0.17 12.64 -2.00
N GLU A 210 0.55 12.11 -2.99
CA GLU A 210 1.60 12.81 -3.71
C GLU A 210 1.05 14.05 -4.43
N TYR A 211 -0.04 13.89 -5.17
CA TYR A 211 -0.69 15.01 -5.85
C TYR A 211 -1.17 16.09 -4.87
N ILE A 212 -1.82 15.69 -3.77
CA ILE A 212 -2.29 16.64 -2.75
C ILE A 212 -1.10 17.38 -2.11
N GLY A 213 0.01 16.69 -1.83
CA GLY A 213 1.25 17.32 -1.35
C GLY A 213 1.77 18.38 -2.33
N GLU A 214 1.82 18.07 -3.61
CA GLU A 214 2.20 19.02 -4.65
C GLU A 214 1.20 20.18 -4.79
N TYR A 215 -0.10 19.89 -4.71
CA TYR A 215 -1.15 20.91 -4.72
C TYR A 215 -0.95 21.91 -3.58
N VAL A 216 -0.75 21.42 -2.36
CA VAL A 216 -0.48 22.27 -1.18
C VAL A 216 0.74 23.15 -1.38
N ARG A 217 1.83 22.60 -1.93
CA ARG A 217 3.05 23.36 -2.24
C ARG A 217 2.76 24.48 -3.25
N ARG A 218 2.06 24.15 -4.36
CA ARG A 218 1.68 25.17 -5.37
C ARG A 218 0.80 26.27 -4.77
N GLN A 219 -0.14 25.92 -3.89
CA GLN A 219 -1.00 26.90 -3.22
C GLN A 219 -0.23 27.75 -2.21
N ALA A 220 0.75 27.19 -1.49
CA ALA A 220 1.61 27.93 -0.60
C ALA A 220 2.46 28.98 -1.37
N GLU A 221 3.05 28.61 -2.49
CA GLU A 221 3.79 29.52 -3.38
C GLU A 221 2.90 30.64 -3.94
N LYS A 222 1.64 30.33 -4.29
CA LYS A 222 0.65 31.34 -4.72
C LYS A 222 0.25 32.26 -3.56
N LYS A 223 0.10 31.72 -2.35
CA LYS A 223 -0.21 32.49 -1.14
C LYS A 223 0.86 33.52 -0.80
N GLU A 224 2.13 33.17 -0.96
CA GLU A 224 3.25 34.12 -0.79
C GLU A 224 3.16 35.31 -1.77
N LYS A 225 2.53 35.08 -2.94
CA LYS A 225 2.24 36.13 -3.93
C LYS A 225 0.89 36.84 -3.72
N GLY A 226 0.14 36.48 -2.66
CA GLY A 226 -1.18 37.05 -2.36
C GLY A 226 -2.35 36.45 -3.14
N GLU A 227 -2.15 35.34 -3.89
CA GLU A 227 -3.15 34.75 -4.79
C GLU A 227 -3.68 33.37 -4.31
N GLY A 228 -2.97 32.73 -3.37
CA GLY A 228 -3.27 31.36 -2.94
C GLY A 228 -4.17 31.31 -1.69
N PHE A 229 -5.01 30.28 -1.63
CA PHE A 229 -5.83 29.96 -0.46
C PHE A 229 -5.68 28.49 -0.08
N ILE A 230 -5.41 28.21 1.18
CA ILE A 230 -5.34 26.87 1.74
C ILE A 230 -6.38 26.71 2.83
N ASN A 231 -7.34 25.80 2.60
CA ASN A 231 -8.26 25.35 3.63
C ASN A 231 -7.77 24.01 4.18
N GLU A 232 -7.19 24.02 5.38
CA GLU A 232 -6.61 22.83 5.98
C GLU A 232 -7.61 21.68 6.17
N ASN A 233 -8.86 21.99 6.55
CA ASN A 233 -9.89 20.97 6.73
C ASN A 233 -10.27 20.31 5.40
N PHE A 234 -10.36 21.11 4.34
CA PHE A 234 -10.56 20.59 3.00
C PHE A 234 -9.40 19.69 2.59
N ILE A 235 -8.15 20.12 2.75
CA ILE A 235 -6.96 19.33 2.40
C ILE A 235 -6.94 17.97 3.12
N LYS A 236 -7.29 17.95 4.41
CA LYS A 236 -7.40 16.71 5.20
C LYS A 236 -8.53 15.80 4.74
N THR A 237 -9.53 16.33 4.04
CA THR A 237 -10.72 15.61 3.62
C THR A 237 -10.66 15.18 2.17
N VAL A 238 -10.21 16.06 1.28
CA VAL A 238 -10.28 15.86 -0.17
C VAL A 238 -9.58 14.57 -0.63
N GLN A 239 -8.49 14.16 0.01
CA GLN A 239 -7.81 12.93 -0.32
C GLN A 239 -8.69 11.68 -0.18
N PHE A 240 -9.70 11.72 0.71
CA PHE A 240 -10.68 10.65 0.87
C PHE A 240 -11.84 10.75 -0.12
N MET A 241 -11.99 11.85 -0.84
CA MET A 241 -13.03 12.04 -1.87
C MET A 241 -12.54 11.62 -3.26
N ILE A 242 -11.27 11.31 -3.43
CA ILE A 242 -10.66 10.98 -4.72
C ILE A 242 -10.58 9.45 -4.86
N LYS A 243 -11.30 8.91 -5.86
CA LYS A 243 -11.31 7.47 -6.15
C LYS A 243 -10.05 7.00 -6.86
N ASP A 244 -9.61 7.73 -7.85
CA ASP A 244 -8.44 7.38 -8.67
C ASP A 244 -7.54 8.60 -8.87
N TRP A 245 -6.25 8.45 -8.60
CA TRP A 245 -5.27 9.51 -8.83
C TRP A 245 -5.15 9.93 -10.32
N ARG A 246 -5.60 9.07 -11.25
CA ARG A 246 -5.62 9.36 -12.68
C ARG A 246 -6.68 10.36 -13.09
N ASP A 247 -7.68 10.59 -12.24
CA ASP A 247 -8.71 11.62 -12.46
C ASP A 247 -8.19 13.03 -12.15
N LEU A 248 -7.01 13.12 -11.50
CA LEU A 248 -6.39 14.38 -11.14
C LEU A 248 -5.70 15.03 -12.34
N ASP A 249 -6.01 16.27 -12.57
CA ASP A 249 -5.49 17.04 -13.71
C ASP A 249 -4.46 18.11 -13.25
N PRO A 250 -3.48 18.46 -14.12
CA PRO A 250 -2.43 19.43 -13.78
C PRO A 250 -2.95 20.84 -13.47
N ASP A 251 -4.14 21.18 -13.96
CA ASP A 251 -4.76 22.50 -13.81
C ASP A 251 -5.61 22.62 -12.52
N ASP A 252 -5.59 21.60 -11.68
CA ASP A 252 -6.34 21.52 -10.41
C ASP A 252 -7.89 21.64 -10.58
N LYS A 253 -8.45 21.43 -11.78
CA LYS A 253 -9.89 21.57 -12.05
C LYS A 253 -10.71 20.53 -11.27
N TYR A 254 -10.20 19.30 -11.16
CA TYR A 254 -10.86 18.26 -10.39
C TYR A 254 -10.90 18.63 -8.91
N ILE A 255 -9.80 19.12 -8.34
CA ILE A 255 -9.74 19.58 -6.96
C ILE A 255 -10.67 20.77 -6.72
N THR A 256 -10.77 21.70 -7.68
CA THR A 256 -11.70 22.84 -7.57
C THR A 256 -13.14 22.36 -7.49
N ARG A 257 -13.57 21.40 -8.31
CA ARG A 257 -14.91 20.79 -8.23
C ARG A 257 -15.17 20.09 -6.90
N LEU A 258 -14.18 19.37 -6.38
CA LEU A 258 -14.28 18.74 -5.07
C LEU A 258 -14.36 19.78 -3.94
N TYR A 259 -13.72 20.94 -4.10
CA TYR A 259 -13.85 22.04 -3.15
C TYR A 259 -15.25 22.65 -3.15
N GLU A 260 -15.85 22.86 -4.32
CA GLU A 260 -17.24 23.31 -4.47
C GLU A 260 -18.20 22.30 -3.83
N GLN A 261 -18.00 21.01 -4.09
CA GLN A 261 -18.77 19.94 -3.45
C GLN A 261 -18.60 19.97 -1.92
N TYR A 262 -17.37 20.08 -1.43
CA TYR A 262 -17.08 20.18 -0.01
C TYR A 262 -17.79 21.36 0.66
N GLN A 263 -17.84 22.51 -0.02
CA GLN A 263 -18.54 23.70 0.47
C GLN A 263 -20.06 23.53 0.47
N SER A 264 -20.62 22.65 -0.36
CA SER A 264 -22.05 22.39 -0.43
C SER A 264 -22.55 21.42 0.64
N PHE A 265 -21.65 20.73 1.34
CA PHE A 265 -22.03 19.80 2.40
C PHE A 265 -22.71 20.51 3.56
N THR A 266 -23.75 19.89 4.08
CA THR A 266 -24.41 20.31 5.33
C THR A 266 -23.48 20.06 6.53
N TYR A 267 -23.85 20.61 7.68
CA TYR A 267 -23.11 20.37 8.92
C TYR A 267 -23.03 18.87 9.27
N ASP A 268 -24.14 18.15 9.11
CA ASP A 268 -24.22 16.71 9.43
C ASP A 268 -23.37 15.88 8.48
N GLU A 269 -23.33 16.22 7.19
CA GLU A 269 -22.44 15.60 6.21
C GLU A 269 -20.95 15.82 6.55
N HIS A 270 -20.59 17.04 6.97
CA HIS A 270 -19.24 17.32 7.45
C HIS A 270 -18.84 16.53 8.70
N MET A 271 -19.78 16.42 9.66
CA MET A 271 -19.54 15.64 10.89
C MET A 271 -19.37 14.16 10.57
N LEU A 272 -20.23 13.59 9.71
CA LEU A 272 -20.11 12.22 9.25
C LEU A 272 -18.74 11.95 8.60
N ILE A 273 -18.32 12.80 7.66
CA ILE A 273 -17.03 12.65 6.97
C ILE A 273 -15.88 12.67 7.98
N THR A 274 -15.94 13.56 8.96
CA THR A 274 -14.88 13.67 9.98
C THR A 274 -14.83 12.43 10.85
N GLU A 275 -15.96 11.96 11.35
CA GLU A 275 -16.04 10.75 12.17
C GLU A 275 -15.58 9.50 11.41
N VAL A 276 -16.03 9.34 10.17
CA VAL A 276 -15.65 8.21 9.33
C VAL A 276 -14.14 8.21 9.06
N LYS A 277 -13.54 9.36 8.78
CA LYS A 277 -12.08 9.46 8.57
C LYS A 277 -11.28 9.02 9.79
N GLU A 278 -11.74 9.36 10.99
CA GLU A 278 -11.11 8.92 12.24
C GLU A 278 -11.23 7.42 12.45
N LYS A 279 -12.37 6.83 12.07
CA LYS A 279 -12.64 5.40 12.17
C LYS A 279 -12.01 4.56 11.04
N ILE A 280 -11.74 5.16 9.87
CA ILE A 280 -10.92 4.57 8.80
C ILE A 280 -9.42 4.70 9.14
N ASN A 281 -9.04 4.91 10.36
CA ASN A 281 -7.65 4.99 10.77
C ASN A 281 -6.96 3.64 10.54
N LEU A 282 -6.67 3.37 9.27
CA LEU A 282 -6.01 2.19 8.79
C LEU A 282 -4.51 2.48 8.72
N GLY A 283 -3.74 1.58 9.23
CA GLY A 283 -2.29 1.69 9.15
C GLY A 283 -1.62 0.88 10.24
N ILE A 284 -0.34 1.08 10.35
CA ILE A 284 0.45 0.47 11.40
C ILE A 284 0.18 1.22 12.69
N LYS A 285 -0.12 0.47 13.75
CA LYS A 285 -0.02 1.03 15.10
C LYS A 285 1.44 1.37 15.34
N ASN A 286 1.68 2.57 15.88
CA ASN A 286 3.05 3.02 16.21
C ASN A 286 3.69 2.20 17.33
N THR A 287 3.31 0.94 17.50
CA THR A 287 3.80 0.05 18.53
C THR A 287 4.03 -1.35 17.99
N ILE A 288 5.05 -2.02 18.49
CA ILE A 288 5.27 -3.45 18.33
C ILE A 288 4.92 -4.18 19.62
N LEU A 289 4.46 -5.42 19.49
CA LEU A 289 4.20 -6.31 20.62
C LEU A 289 5.45 -7.13 20.92
N VAL A 290 5.98 -7.01 22.14
CA VAL A 290 7.17 -7.72 22.58
C VAL A 290 6.80 -8.70 23.68
N ASN A 291 7.19 -9.96 23.51
CA ASN A 291 6.98 -11.01 24.50
C ASN A 291 8.26 -11.21 25.32
N PHE A 292 8.16 -11.06 26.63
CA PHE A 292 9.23 -11.38 27.57
C PHE A 292 8.92 -12.70 28.28
N GLY A 293 9.67 -13.75 27.97
CA GLY A 293 9.48 -15.10 28.48
C GLY A 293 8.71 -16.01 27.50
N GLU A 294 8.55 -17.26 27.93
CA GLU A 294 7.87 -18.31 27.13
C GLU A 294 6.60 -18.82 27.88
N GLY A 295 5.63 -19.29 27.09
CA GLY A 295 4.40 -19.89 27.57
C GLY A 295 3.37 -18.90 28.10
N GLU A 296 2.39 -19.38 28.86
CA GLU A 296 1.26 -18.61 29.39
C GLU A 296 1.66 -17.48 30.35
N SER A 297 2.86 -17.56 30.94
CA SER A 297 3.40 -16.52 31.81
C SER A 297 4.20 -15.43 31.10
N ALA A 298 4.28 -15.48 29.79
CA ALA A 298 4.97 -14.46 29.01
C ALA A 298 4.34 -13.08 29.21
N LEU A 299 5.15 -12.10 29.57
CA LEU A 299 4.71 -10.72 29.68
C LEU A 299 4.70 -10.09 28.29
N GLN A 300 3.52 -9.74 27.83
CA GLN A 300 3.35 -8.97 26.59
C GLN A 300 3.40 -7.47 26.87
N VAL A 301 4.28 -6.76 26.21
CA VAL A 301 4.43 -5.31 26.36
C VAL A 301 4.33 -4.67 24.98
N ARG A 302 3.50 -3.63 24.85
CA ARG A 302 3.48 -2.78 23.68
C ARG A 302 4.52 -1.67 23.83
N VAL A 303 5.41 -1.59 22.85
CA VAL A 303 6.51 -0.64 22.85
C VAL A 303 6.43 0.24 21.61
N PRO A 304 6.59 1.55 21.75
CA PRO A 304 6.64 2.45 20.59
C PRO A 304 7.73 2.01 19.62
N ILE A 305 7.43 2.06 18.32
CA ILE A 305 8.41 1.78 17.28
C ILE A 305 9.43 2.92 17.27
N ASN A 306 10.68 2.56 17.40
CA ASN A 306 11.79 3.49 17.29
C ASN A 306 12.87 2.89 16.39
N PHE A 307 12.98 3.41 15.18
CA PHE A 307 14.03 3.00 14.27
C PHE A 307 15.35 3.64 14.70
N ARG A 308 16.31 2.83 15.13
CA ARG A 308 17.67 3.31 15.39
C ARG A 308 18.25 3.93 14.14
N GLY A 309 18.45 5.26 14.14
CA GLY A 309 18.88 6.04 12.98
C GLY A 309 17.72 6.55 12.09
N GLY A 310 16.49 6.55 12.60
CA GLY A 310 15.32 7.11 11.90
C GLY A 310 14.97 6.35 10.62
N TYR A 311 14.25 7.02 9.72
CA TYR A 311 13.93 6.46 8.39
C TYR A 311 15.19 6.17 7.56
N LYS A 312 16.23 6.99 7.68
CA LYS A 312 17.53 6.74 7.05
C LYS A 312 18.11 5.40 7.43
N GLY A 313 17.89 4.97 8.67
CA GLY A 313 18.38 3.70 9.20
C GLY A 313 17.84 2.47 8.49
N LEU A 314 16.70 2.56 7.79
CA LEU A 314 16.07 1.43 7.11
C LEU A 314 16.99 0.80 6.05
N PHE A 315 17.71 1.63 5.30
CA PHE A 315 18.63 1.17 4.23
C PHE A 315 20.09 1.54 4.51
N ASN A 316 20.43 1.87 5.77
CA ASN A 316 21.76 2.35 6.10
C ASN A 316 22.82 1.24 6.00
N LEU A 317 23.86 1.53 5.24
CA LEU A 317 25.03 0.68 5.03
C LEU A 317 26.16 0.93 6.04
N SER A 318 25.98 1.86 6.98
CA SER A 318 27.04 2.38 7.86
C SER A 318 27.68 1.35 8.79
N ASN A 319 27.08 0.17 8.96
CA ASN A 319 27.67 -0.90 9.80
C ASN A 319 28.94 -1.55 9.25
N ILE A 320 29.41 -1.18 8.04
CA ILE A 320 30.66 -1.73 7.49
C ILE A 320 31.85 -1.24 8.30
N PHE A 321 31.89 0.05 8.67
CA PHE A 321 32.98 0.60 9.48
C PHE A 321 32.99 0.02 10.89
N ASP A 322 31.83 -0.19 11.48
CA ASP A 322 31.73 -0.80 12.80
C ASP A 322 32.12 -2.30 12.77
N LYS A 323 31.74 -3.04 11.73
CA LYS A 323 32.19 -4.42 11.51
C LYS A 323 33.71 -4.48 11.29
N LEU A 324 34.29 -3.54 10.53
CA LEU A 324 35.73 -3.44 10.35
C LEU A 324 36.48 -3.10 11.64
N LYS A 325 35.91 -2.27 12.50
CA LYS A 325 36.46 -1.99 13.83
C LYS A 325 36.39 -3.21 14.76
N GLN A 326 35.26 -3.92 14.76
CA GLN A 326 35.08 -5.14 15.54
C GLN A 326 36.02 -6.27 15.07
N SER A 327 36.18 -6.46 13.77
CA SER A 327 37.13 -7.46 13.25
C SER A 327 38.59 -7.14 13.58
N ARG A 328 38.96 -5.87 13.67
CA ARG A 328 40.30 -5.47 14.10
C ARG A 328 40.54 -5.66 15.61
N SER A 329 39.51 -5.49 16.44
CA SER A 329 39.62 -5.69 17.88
C SER A 329 39.78 -7.16 18.29
N VAL A 330 39.20 -8.08 17.50
CA VAL A 330 39.32 -9.53 17.73
C VAL A 330 40.73 -10.06 17.37
N HIS A 331 41.46 -9.40 16.49
CA HIS A 331 42.81 -9.81 16.09
C HIS A 331 43.93 -9.17 16.93
N SER A 332 43.60 -8.30 17.87
CA SER A 332 44.55 -7.60 18.75
C SER A 332 44.67 -8.17 20.17
N THR A 333 44.10 -9.32 20.45
CA THR A 333 44.41 -10.04 21.74
C THR A 333 45.81 -10.64 21.63
N PRO A 334 46.78 -10.17 22.41
CA PRO A 334 48.11 -10.78 22.43
C PRO A 334 47.98 -12.21 22.97
N ASN A 335 48.59 -13.15 22.24
CA ASN A 335 48.79 -14.49 22.75
C ASN A 335 49.54 -14.41 24.12
N PRO A 336 49.03 -14.95 25.23
CA PRO A 336 49.79 -15.01 26.46
C PRO A 336 50.97 -15.97 26.26
N ALA A 337 52.16 -15.46 26.47
CA ALA A 337 53.42 -16.20 26.46
C ALA A 337 53.49 -17.17 27.64
#